data_16da4ab4a44db0105f66cd8c647f3c45
#
_entry.id   16da4ab4a44db0105f66cd8c647f3c45
#
_cell.length_a   1.000
_cell.length_b   1.000
_cell.length_c   1.000
_cell.angle_alpha   90.00
_cell.angle_beta   90.00
_cell.angle_gamma   90.00
#
_symmetry.space_group_name_H-M   'P 1'
#
loop_
_entity.id
_entity.type
_entity.pdbx_description
1 polymer ?
#
loop_
_entity_poly.entity_id
_entity_poly.type
_entity_poly.pdbx_seq_one_letter_code
_entity_poly.pdbx_strand_id
1 'polypeptide(L)'
;MTSVTVGLEVYEITRSTFMVSLVGVISLVPMILAGLYGGMLADAFDRRTVALVSAVMAWVSTAMIAAHAWLGLDSVVLLYVLVTVNAVAGTVIGASRAAIVPRLVGNDLLPAASALNSISAGFSVTVGPAVGGVLVAAFGFAPTYTVDVVLFSAAFLGVVTLPRMAPEHDALRPGLSSLVEGARFLRRSRNITMTFVLDIIAMTFGQPRVLFPAIGALVVGGGSITVGALSAAYAVGALLSGVFSGPLGHVRRQGEAVGWAITVYGGAIAAFGVVVAAAHLLGGRASETFSTGILPALALCALALAVAGGADNVSSVFRGTILQAAAPDGMRGRLQGIFIVVVTGGPRVGDLYAGLVVAAGFAWPPLIGGVLIIALVALLLRLVPSFRRYDALHPNAN
;
A
#
# COMPACT_ATOMS: atom_id res chain seq x y z
N MET A 1 6.42 -2.71 9.53
CA MET A 1 7.85 -3.04 9.68
C MET A 1 8.20 -4.35 9.00
N THR A 2 7.59 -5.48 9.39
CA THR A 2 7.81 -6.84 8.87
C THR A 2 7.95 -6.93 7.34
N SER A 3 7.03 -6.37 6.56
CA SER A 3 7.04 -6.58 5.09
C SER A 3 8.25 -5.95 4.39
N VAL A 4 8.76 -4.81 4.88
CA VAL A 4 9.96 -4.17 4.33
C VAL A 4 11.21 -4.93 4.76
N THR A 5 11.26 -5.33 6.03
CA THR A 5 12.39 -6.11 6.57
C THR A 5 12.53 -7.45 5.87
N VAL A 6 11.41 -8.17 5.62
CA VAL A 6 11.43 -9.41 4.84
C VAL A 6 11.85 -9.18 3.39
N GLY A 7 11.42 -8.08 2.76
CA GLY A 7 11.89 -7.72 1.42
C GLY A 7 13.41 -7.52 1.37
N LEU A 8 13.98 -6.88 2.40
CA LEU A 8 15.43 -6.74 2.56
C LEU A 8 16.12 -8.08 2.75
N GLU A 9 15.62 -8.94 3.64
CA GLU A 9 16.19 -10.27 3.93
C GLU A 9 16.14 -11.18 2.70
N VAL A 10 15.00 -11.24 1.99
CA VAL A 10 14.88 -12.00 0.74
C VAL A 10 15.88 -11.47 -0.31
N TYR A 11 16.07 -10.15 -0.40
CA TYR A 11 17.08 -9.60 -1.29
C TYR A 11 18.50 -9.99 -0.86
N GLU A 12 18.80 -9.97 0.43
CA GLU A 12 20.13 -10.36 0.94
C GLU A 12 20.46 -11.82 0.64
N ILE A 13 19.50 -12.72 0.86
CA ILE A 13 19.65 -14.16 0.60
C ILE A 13 19.78 -14.44 -0.91
N THR A 14 18.93 -13.81 -1.74
CA THR A 14 18.79 -14.19 -3.15
C THR A 14 19.52 -13.28 -4.13
N ARG A 15 19.86 -12.07 -3.72
CA ARG A 15 20.38 -10.98 -4.57
C ARG A 15 19.49 -10.73 -5.81
N SER A 16 18.19 -11.06 -5.73
CA SER A 16 17.24 -10.99 -6.83
C SER A 16 16.02 -10.15 -6.48
N THR A 17 15.83 -9.04 -7.19
CA THR A 17 14.64 -8.20 -7.07
C THR A 17 13.37 -8.93 -7.48
N PHE A 18 13.48 -9.90 -8.42
CA PHE A 18 12.35 -10.74 -8.80
C PHE A 18 11.86 -11.60 -7.62
N MET A 19 12.77 -12.19 -6.84
CA MET A 19 12.39 -12.95 -5.64
C MET A 19 11.74 -12.02 -4.59
N VAL A 20 12.20 -10.79 -4.46
CA VAL A 20 11.52 -9.79 -3.59
C VAL A 20 10.09 -9.52 -4.06
N SER A 21 9.85 -9.41 -5.38
CA SER A 21 8.51 -9.19 -5.92
C SER A 21 7.54 -10.33 -5.62
N LEU A 22 8.03 -11.56 -5.55
CA LEU A 22 7.20 -12.74 -5.23
C LEU A 22 6.63 -12.71 -3.82
N VAL A 23 7.26 -12.00 -2.85
CA VAL A 23 6.70 -11.79 -1.50
C VAL A 23 5.28 -11.22 -1.59
N GLY A 24 5.08 -10.24 -2.46
CA GLY A 24 3.78 -9.63 -2.69
C GLY A 24 2.83 -10.49 -3.49
N VAL A 25 3.31 -11.08 -4.58
CA VAL A 25 2.50 -11.85 -5.54
C VAL A 25 1.92 -13.10 -4.91
N ILE A 26 2.73 -13.86 -4.16
CA ILE A 26 2.28 -15.09 -3.48
C ILE A 26 1.19 -14.77 -2.45
N SER A 27 1.32 -13.66 -1.73
CA SER A 27 0.35 -13.21 -0.74
C SER A 27 -0.96 -12.70 -1.35
N LEU A 28 -0.99 -12.33 -2.65
CA LEU A 28 -2.11 -11.64 -3.28
C LEU A 28 -3.42 -12.42 -3.20
N VAL A 29 -3.44 -13.66 -3.70
CA VAL A 29 -4.65 -14.48 -3.74
C VAL A 29 -5.16 -14.79 -2.32
N PRO A 30 -4.32 -15.26 -1.38
CA PRO A 30 -4.74 -15.44 0.01
C PRO A 30 -5.29 -14.17 0.67
N MET A 31 -4.69 -13.00 0.43
CA MET A 31 -5.17 -11.73 0.99
C MET A 31 -6.53 -11.31 0.43
N ILE A 32 -6.76 -11.48 -0.88
CA ILE A 32 -8.07 -11.19 -1.49
C ILE A 32 -9.14 -12.10 -0.88
N LEU A 33 -8.87 -13.39 -0.77
CA LEU A 33 -9.78 -14.33 -0.13
C LEU A 33 -10.02 -13.96 1.33
N ALA A 34 -8.97 -13.63 2.08
CA ALA A 34 -9.09 -13.18 3.46
C ALA A 34 -9.90 -11.88 3.60
N GLY A 35 -9.78 -10.94 2.68
CA GLY A 35 -10.58 -9.71 2.65
C GLY A 35 -12.08 -9.99 2.43
N LEU A 36 -12.39 -10.92 1.52
CA LEU A 36 -13.76 -11.30 1.20
C LEU A 36 -14.42 -12.10 2.33
N TYR A 37 -13.69 -13.10 2.86
CA TYR A 37 -14.21 -13.98 3.91
C TYR A 37 -14.04 -13.38 5.31
N GLY A 38 -13.06 -12.50 5.53
CA GLY A 38 -12.80 -11.86 6.82
C GLY A 38 -13.98 -11.03 7.34
N GLY A 39 -14.66 -10.30 6.45
CA GLY A 39 -15.91 -9.60 6.77
C GLY A 39 -17.02 -10.58 7.18
N MET A 40 -17.18 -11.67 6.42
CA MET A 40 -18.18 -12.72 6.74
C MET A 40 -17.88 -13.41 8.08
N LEU A 41 -16.62 -13.65 8.40
CA LEU A 41 -16.21 -14.21 9.68
C LEU A 41 -16.53 -13.24 10.83
N ALA A 42 -16.28 -11.95 10.66
CA ALA A 42 -16.61 -10.92 11.65
C ALA A 42 -18.12 -10.73 11.85
N ASP A 43 -18.95 -11.09 10.86
CA ASP A 43 -20.41 -11.04 10.96
C ASP A 43 -21.00 -12.36 11.48
N ALA A 44 -20.37 -13.51 11.21
CA ALA A 44 -20.84 -14.83 11.63
C ALA A 44 -20.43 -15.22 13.05
N PHE A 45 -19.29 -14.69 13.53
CA PHE A 45 -18.72 -15.03 14.83
C PHE A 45 -18.57 -13.77 15.71
N ASP A 46 -18.28 -13.99 16.99
CA ASP A 46 -17.92 -12.90 17.90
C ASP A 46 -16.71 -12.13 17.33
N ARG A 47 -16.92 -10.84 17.04
CA ARG A 47 -15.93 -9.97 16.39
C ARG A 47 -14.61 -9.88 17.16
N ARG A 48 -14.69 -9.90 18.49
CA ARG A 48 -13.51 -9.94 19.36
C ARG A 48 -12.74 -11.25 19.16
N THR A 49 -13.43 -12.38 19.12
CA THR A 49 -12.79 -13.70 18.93
C THR A 49 -12.10 -13.79 17.58
N VAL A 50 -12.74 -13.32 16.49
CA VAL A 50 -12.13 -13.28 15.15
C VAL A 50 -10.88 -12.39 15.17
N ALA A 51 -10.95 -11.20 15.77
CA ALA A 51 -9.80 -10.30 15.88
C ALA A 51 -8.66 -10.93 16.72
N LEU A 52 -8.97 -11.60 17.84
CA LEU A 52 -7.98 -12.25 18.70
C LEU A 52 -7.29 -13.41 17.98
N VAL A 53 -8.04 -14.31 17.35
CA VAL A 53 -7.45 -15.45 16.62
C VAL A 53 -6.53 -14.95 15.51
N SER A 54 -6.97 -13.95 14.74
CA SER A 54 -6.16 -13.36 13.69
C SER A 54 -4.93 -12.63 14.25
N ALA A 55 -5.05 -11.95 15.41
CA ALA A 55 -3.92 -11.32 16.06
C ALA A 55 -2.89 -12.36 16.56
N VAL A 56 -3.34 -13.49 17.13
CA VAL A 56 -2.45 -14.59 17.49
C VAL A 56 -1.75 -15.16 16.26
N MET A 57 -2.46 -15.39 15.17
CA MET A 57 -1.85 -15.87 13.92
C MET A 57 -0.78 -14.90 13.39
N ALA A 58 -1.06 -13.59 13.38
CA ALA A 58 -0.09 -12.60 12.95
C ALA A 58 1.12 -12.53 13.89
N TRP A 59 0.90 -12.59 15.20
CA TRP A 59 1.95 -12.59 16.20
C TRP A 59 2.84 -13.83 16.09
N VAL A 60 2.24 -15.02 15.99
CA VAL A 60 2.99 -16.28 15.82
C VAL A 60 3.81 -16.26 14.54
N SER A 61 3.23 -15.83 13.42
CA SER A 61 3.97 -15.73 12.15
C SER A 61 5.14 -14.74 12.25
N THR A 62 4.97 -13.60 12.93
CA THR A 62 6.07 -12.64 13.16
C THR A 62 7.15 -13.23 14.08
N ALA A 63 6.75 -13.96 15.14
CA ALA A 63 7.69 -14.64 16.02
C ALA A 63 8.46 -15.75 15.29
N MET A 64 7.81 -16.49 14.39
CA MET A 64 8.48 -17.51 13.56
C MET A 64 9.46 -16.86 12.55
N ILE A 65 9.14 -15.68 12.00
CA ILE A 65 10.09 -14.92 11.16
C ILE A 65 11.31 -14.49 12.00
N ALA A 66 11.09 -14.01 13.22
CA ALA A 66 12.19 -13.69 14.13
C ALA A 66 13.06 -14.92 14.44
N ALA A 67 12.43 -16.07 14.74
CA ALA A 67 13.14 -17.32 14.96
C ALA A 67 13.92 -17.79 13.73
N HIS A 68 13.35 -17.67 12.53
CA HIS A 68 14.04 -17.94 11.25
C HIS A 68 15.34 -17.14 11.14
N ALA A 69 15.29 -15.84 11.42
CA ALA A 69 16.46 -14.96 11.35
C ALA A 69 17.49 -15.28 12.46
N TRP A 70 17.05 -15.61 13.69
CA TRP A 70 17.95 -16.00 14.77
C TRP A 70 18.66 -17.34 14.52
N LEU A 71 17.98 -18.27 13.84
CA LEU A 71 18.52 -19.58 13.48
C LEU A 71 19.35 -19.56 12.20
N GLY A 72 19.39 -18.47 11.46
CA GLY A 72 20.12 -18.34 10.20
C GLY A 72 19.66 -19.35 9.14
N LEU A 73 18.35 -19.58 9.02
CA LEU A 73 17.81 -20.66 8.17
C LEU A 73 17.88 -20.40 6.67
N ASP A 74 18.08 -19.15 6.22
CA ASP A 74 18.18 -18.72 4.81
C ASP A 74 17.08 -19.29 3.88
N SER A 75 15.94 -19.67 4.43
CA SER A 75 14.84 -20.31 3.69
C SER A 75 13.84 -19.28 3.17
N VAL A 76 13.99 -18.88 1.91
CA VAL A 76 13.07 -17.93 1.25
C VAL A 76 11.64 -18.47 1.19
N VAL A 77 11.47 -19.78 0.98
CA VAL A 77 10.14 -20.42 0.93
C VAL A 77 9.41 -20.27 2.27
N LEU A 78 10.12 -20.48 3.38
CA LEU A 78 9.54 -20.30 4.72
C LEU A 78 9.15 -18.85 4.95
N LEU A 79 9.96 -17.88 4.54
CA LEU A 79 9.64 -16.45 4.61
C LEU A 79 8.37 -16.12 3.81
N TYR A 80 8.23 -16.65 2.59
CA TYR A 80 7.01 -16.45 1.77
C TYR A 80 5.76 -16.97 2.47
N VAL A 81 5.82 -18.17 3.04
CA VAL A 81 4.69 -18.77 3.77
C VAL A 81 4.32 -17.91 4.98
N LEU A 82 5.31 -17.56 5.81
CA LEU A 82 5.09 -16.81 7.04
C LEU A 82 4.56 -15.40 6.77
N VAL A 83 5.10 -14.70 5.76
CA VAL A 83 4.61 -13.37 5.36
C VAL A 83 3.19 -13.46 4.80
N THR A 84 2.88 -14.50 4.04
CA THR A 84 1.52 -14.72 3.54
C THR A 84 0.53 -14.93 4.67
N VAL A 85 0.88 -15.75 5.66
CA VAL A 85 0.04 -15.95 6.87
C VAL A 85 -0.14 -14.64 7.63
N ASN A 86 0.95 -13.86 7.81
CA ASN A 86 0.91 -12.54 8.45
C ASN A 86 -0.01 -11.57 7.71
N ALA A 87 0.09 -11.51 6.38
CA ALA A 87 -0.71 -10.63 5.54
C ALA A 87 -2.20 -11.01 5.56
N VAL A 88 -2.53 -12.30 5.52
CA VAL A 88 -3.90 -12.83 5.66
C VAL A 88 -4.47 -12.44 7.03
N ALA A 89 -3.74 -12.70 8.09
CA ALA A 89 -4.15 -12.37 9.45
C ALA A 89 -4.37 -10.85 9.62
N GLY A 90 -3.45 -10.03 9.10
CA GLY A 90 -3.57 -8.56 9.10
C GLY A 90 -4.80 -8.06 8.35
N THR A 91 -5.16 -8.70 7.24
CA THR A 91 -6.36 -8.37 6.47
C THR A 91 -7.63 -8.66 7.27
N VAL A 92 -7.72 -9.81 7.94
CA VAL A 92 -8.86 -10.17 8.79
C VAL A 92 -8.95 -9.27 10.01
N ILE A 93 -7.82 -8.90 10.65
CA ILE A 93 -7.78 -7.92 11.74
C ILE A 93 -8.34 -6.58 11.27
N GLY A 94 -7.95 -6.12 10.08
CA GLY A 94 -8.44 -4.87 9.50
C GLY A 94 -9.96 -4.87 9.30
N ALA A 95 -10.51 -5.95 8.75
CA ALA A 95 -11.95 -6.13 8.57
C ALA A 95 -12.70 -6.17 9.92
N SER A 96 -12.20 -6.93 10.89
CA SER A 96 -12.78 -7.01 12.24
C SER A 96 -12.76 -5.65 12.94
N ARG A 97 -11.64 -4.91 12.85
CA ARG A 97 -11.48 -3.58 13.45
C ARG A 97 -12.46 -2.56 12.85
N ALA A 98 -12.66 -2.59 11.53
CA ALA A 98 -13.65 -1.74 10.86
C ALA A 98 -15.08 -1.99 11.35
N ALA A 99 -15.40 -3.23 11.74
CA ALA A 99 -16.70 -3.61 12.29
C ALA A 99 -16.83 -3.35 13.81
N ILE A 100 -15.73 -3.34 14.56
CA ILE A 100 -15.68 -3.14 16.01
C ILE A 100 -15.78 -1.67 16.37
N VAL A 101 -15.04 -0.78 15.69
CA VAL A 101 -14.90 0.64 16.05
C VAL A 101 -16.24 1.35 16.14
N PRO A 102 -17.20 1.23 15.19
CA PRO A 102 -18.49 1.92 15.29
C PRO A 102 -19.32 1.51 16.52
N ARG A 103 -19.20 0.26 16.95
CA ARG A 103 -19.90 -0.24 18.13
C ARG A 103 -19.30 0.22 19.46
N LEU A 104 -17.99 0.50 19.48
CA LEU A 104 -17.30 0.94 20.68
C LEU A 104 -17.55 2.43 20.97
N VAL A 105 -17.49 3.27 19.94
CA VAL A 105 -17.48 4.73 20.13
C VAL A 105 -18.84 5.41 19.95
N GLY A 106 -19.83 4.72 19.36
CA GLY A 106 -21.13 5.32 19.03
C GLY A 106 -21.02 6.30 17.85
N ASN A 107 -22.19 6.77 17.39
CA ASN A 107 -22.25 7.61 16.17
C ASN A 107 -21.60 8.99 16.35
N ASP A 108 -21.68 9.56 17.54
CA ASP A 108 -21.19 10.93 17.81
C ASP A 108 -19.65 11.03 17.72
N LEU A 109 -18.95 9.98 18.11
CA LEU A 109 -17.49 9.93 18.11
C LEU A 109 -16.90 9.24 16.85
N LEU A 110 -17.74 8.73 15.98
CA LEU A 110 -17.31 8.01 14.77
C LEU A 110 -16.39 8.84 13.85
N PRO A 111 -16.63 10.14 13.61
CA PRO A 111 -15.72 10.97 12.82
C PRO A 111 -14.33 11.08 13.46
N ALA A 112 -14.27 11.26 14.78
CA ALA A 112 -13.00 11.35 15.52
C ALA A 112 -12.24 10.01 15.48
N ALA A 113 -12.94 8.88 15.66
CA ALA A 113 -12.35 7.54 15.56
C ALA A 113 -11.81 7.26 14.15
N SER A 114 -12.52 7.68 13.11
CA SER A 114 -12.08 7.55 11.72
C SER A 114 -10.85 8.40 11.42
N ALA A 115 -10.80 9.63 11.94
CA ALA A 115 -9.62 10.49 11.83
C ALA A 115 -8.40 9.87 12.53
N LEU A 116 -8.57 9.35 13.76
CA LEU A 116 -7.50 8.67 14.50
C LEU A 116 -7.02 7.41 13.78
N ASN A 117 -7.93 6.63 13.20
CA ASN A 117 -7.58 5.46 12.40
C ASN A 117 -6.75 5.83 11.16
N SER A 118 -7.10 6.91 10.47
CA SER A 118 -6.37 7.41 9.30
C SER A 118 -4.97 7.91 9.68
N ILE A 119 -4.85 8.65 10.81
CA ILE A 119 -3.56 9.10 11.35
C ILE A 119 -2.69 7.89 11.70
N SER A 120 -3.24 6.89 12.40
CA SER A 120 -2.52 5.68 12.79
C SER A 120 -2.05 4.87 11.58
N ALA A 121 -2.89 4.74 10.55
CA ALA A 121 -2.53 4.07 9.31
C ALA A 121 -1.41 4.82 8.57
N GLY A 122 -1.52 6.14 8.43
CA GLY A 122 -0.48 6.98 7.82
C GLY A 122 0.84 6.89 8.57
N PHE A 123 0.81 6.97 9.90
CA PHE A 123 1.99 6.82 10.75
C PHE A 123 2.66 5.44 10.56
N SER A 124 1.87 4.36 10.53
CA SER A 124 2.38 3.00 10.34
C SER A 124 3.05 2.81 8.98
N VAL A 125 2.49 3.39 7.92
CA VAL A 125 3.04 3.30 6.55
C VAL A 125 4.32 4.15 6.42
N THR A 126 4.42 5.26 7.16
CA THR A 126 5.57 6.18 7.11
C THR A 126 6.71 5.71 8.01
N VAL A 127 6.41 5.52 9.29
CA VAL A 127 7.42 5.27 10.33
C VAL A 127 7.88 3.81 10.32
N GLY A 128 6.97 2.88 10.03
CA GLY A 128 7.28 1.45 10.03
C GLY A 128 8.47 1.08 9.13
N PRO A 129 8.46 1.41 7.83
CA PRO A 129 9.58 1.15 6.93
C PRO A 129 10.87 1.88 7.31
N ALA A 130 10.77 3.15 7.74
CA ALA A 130 11.93 3.95 8.13
C ALA A 130 12.64 3.34 9.34
N VAL A 131 11.89 3.02 10.40
CA VAL A 131 12.41 2.37 11.60
C VAL A 131 12.97 0.98 11.26
N GLY A 132 12.25 0.19 10.44
CA GLY A 132 12.72 -1.12 9.99
C GLY A 132 14.07 -1.05 9.28
N GLY A 133 14.25 -0.11 8.35
CA GLY A 133 15.51 0.08 7.64
C GLY A 133 16.67 0.48 8.55
N VAL A 134 16.42 1.41 9.50
CA VAL A 134 17.44 1.83 10.49
C VAL A 134 17.82 0.70 11.43
N LEU A 135 16.83 -0.04 11.95
CA LEU A 135 17.09 -1.16 12.86
C LEU A 135 17.86 -2.28 12.17
N VAL A 136 17.50 -2.63 10.92
CA VAL A 136 18.25 -3.63 10.14
C VAL A 136 19.70 -3.17 9.92
N ALA A 137 19.92 -1.89 9.58
CA ALA A 137 21.26 -1.36 9.39
C ALA A 137 22.10 -1.35 10.67
N ALA A 138 21.47 -1.08 11.83
CA ALA A 138 22.18 -0.96 13.11
C ALA A 138 22.39 -2.31 13.81
N PHE A 139 21.41 -3.21 13.73
CA PHE A 139 21.35 -4.43 14.56
C PHE A 139 21.14 -5.72 13.74
N GLY A 140 20.91 -5.62 12.44
CA GLY A 140 20.59 -6.77 11.59
C GLY A 140 19.12 -7.22 11.68
N PHE A 141 18.79 -8.35 11.02
CA PHE A 141 17.41 -8.82 10.85
C PHE A 141 16.81 -9.36 12.15
N ALA A 142 17.51 -10.27 12.85
CA ALA A 142 16.97 -10.98 14.00
C ALA A 142 16.53 -10.05 15.15
N PRO A 143 17.34 -9.07 15.62
CA PRO A 143 16.89 -8.09 16.60
C PRO A 143 15.75 -7.20 16.09
N THR A 144 15.76 -6.84 14.80
CA THR A 144 14.70 -6.02 14.18
C THR A 144 13.35 -6.73 14.23
N TYR A 145 13.28 -8.02 13.90
CA TYR A 145 12.05 -8.79 14.04
C TYR A 145 11.64 -9.00 15.50
N THR A 146 12.62 -9.13 16.41
CA THR A 146 12.32 -9.22 17.85
C THR A 146 11.64 -7.96 18.35
N VAL A 147 12.10 -6.77 17.94
CA VAL A 147 11.43 -5.50 18.24
C VAL A 147 10.00 -5.50 17.70
N ASP A 148 9.79 -6.00 16.47
CA ASP A 148 8.45 -6.09 15.87
C ASP A 148 7.51 -7.02 16.67
N VAL A 149 8.00 -8.18 17.13
CA VAL A 149 7.26 -9.11 18.01
C VAL A 149 6.87 -8.43 19.32
N VAL A 150 7.78 -7.69 19.94
CA VAL A 150 7.52 -6.98 21.22
C VAL A 150 6.47 -5.89 21.03
N LEU A 151 6.61 -5.08 19.99
CA LEU A 151 5.63 -4.03 19.66
C LEU A 151 4.25 -4.62 19.35
N PHE A 152 4.21 -5.76 18.64
CA PHE A 152 2.96 -6.45 18.34
C PHE A 152 2.33 -7.04 19.61
N SER A 153 3.13 -7.54 20.55
CA SER A 153 2.64 -8.02 21.85
C SER A 153 1.93 -6.93 22.64
N ALA A 154 2.46 -5.70 22.61
CA ALA A 154 1.79 -4.56 23.23
C ALA A 154 0.44 -4.22 22.55
N ALA A 155 0.38 -4.29 21.21
CA ALA A 155 -0.87 -4.10 20.49
C ALA A 155 -1.90 -5.21 20.77
N PHE A 156 -1.45 -6.44 20.96
CA PHE A 156 -2.28 -7.59 21.31
C PHE A 156 -3.02 -7.39 22.65
N LEU A 157 -2.37 -6.79 23.66
CA LEU A 157 -3.02 -6.44 24.93
C LEU A 157 -4.24 -5.56 24.72
N GLY A 158 -4.20 -4.62 23.77
CA GLY A 158 -5.36 -3.78 23.42
C GLY A 158 -6.55 -4.58 22.89
N VAL A 159 -6.32 -5.65 22.12
CA VAL A 159 -7.40 -6.50 21.59
C VAL A 159 -8.00 -7.40 22.67
N VAL A 160 -7.19 -7.88 23.60
CA VAL A 160 -7.65 -8.72 24.73
C VAL A 160 -8.62 -7.97 25.65
N THR A 161 -8.45 -6.66 25.80
CA THR A 161 -9.32 -5.83 26.68
C THR A 161 -10.67 -5.49 26.06
N LEU A 162 -10.92 -5.81 24.77
CA LEU A 162 -12.20 -5.53 24.11
C LEU A 162 -13.35 -6.34 24.74
N PRO A 163 -14.56 -5.75 24.85
CA PRO A 163 -15.74 -6.49 25.28
C PRO A 163 -16.15 -7.53 24.23
N ARG A 164 -16.91 -8.54 24.65
CA ARG A 164 -17.51 -9.50 23.72
C ARG A 164 -18.57 -8.82 22.86
N MET A 165 -18.57 -9.11 21.57
CA MET A 165 -19.45 -8.50 20.56
C MET A 165 -20.13 -9.59 19.74
N ALA A 166 -21.26 -10.09 20.27
CA ALA A 166 -22.05 -11.11 19.58
C ALA A 166 -22.51 -10.63 18.18
N PRO A 167 -22.65 -11.55 17.22
CA PRO A 167 -23.14 -11.23 15.87
C PRO A 167 -24.60 -10.74 15.91
N GLU A 168 -24.96 -9.80 15.04
CA GLU A 168 -26.33 -9.39 14.79
C GLU A 168 -26.97 -10.37 13.81
N HIS A 169 -28.21 -10.82 14.10
CA HIS A 169 -28.93 -11.88 13.37
C HIS A 169 -29.30 -11.50 11.91
N ASP A 170 -29.21 -10.23 11.51
CA ASP A 170 -29.66 -9.71 10.19
C ASP A 170 -28.52 -9.17 9.29
N ALA A 171 -27.28 -9.60 9.50
CA ALA A 171 -26.19 -9.15 8.62
C ALA A 171 -26.41 -9.70 7.19
N LEU A 172 -26.64 -8.79 6.23
CA LEU A 172 -26.62 -9.06 4.81
C LEU A 172 -25.32 -9.79 4.47
N ARG A 173 -25.44 -11.03 3.97
CA ARG A 173 -24.28 -11.87 3.64
C ARG A 173 -23.50 -11.24 2.48
N PRO A 174 -22.35 -10.55 2.73
CA PRO A 174 -21.48 -10.18 1.65
C PRO A 174 -20.91 -11.48 1.06
N GLY A 175 -21.06 -11.66 -0.22
CA GLY A 175 -20.59 -12.84 -0.93
C GLY A 175 -20.01 -12.45 -2.28
N LEU A 176 -19.48 -13.43 -3.01
CA LEU A 176 -19.00 -13.24 -4.39
C LEU A 176 -20.08 -12.59 -5.29
N SER A 177 -21.37 -12.82 -5.01
CA SER A 177 -22.50 -12.17 -5.68
C SER A 177 -22.43 -10.64 -5.57
N SER A 178 -22.08 -10.10 -4.42
CA SER A 178 -21.94 -8.64 -4.21
C SER A 178 -20.83 -8.03 -5.07
N LEU A 179 -19.72 -8.75 -5.25
CA LEU A 179 -18.63 -8.33 -6.15
C LEU A 179 -19.07 -8.37 -7.61
N VAL A 180 -19.77 -9.44 -8.01
CA VAL A 180 -20.29 -9.57 -9.39
C VAL A 180 -21.29 -8.47 -9.70
N GLU A 181 -22.18 -8.14 -8.76
CA GLU A 181 -23.12 -7.03 -8.92
C GLU A 181 -22.42 -5.68 -8.98
N GLY A 182 -21.41 -5.45 -8.13
CA GLY A 182 -20.56 -4.27 -8.18
C GLY A 182 -19.82 -4.14 -9.52
N ALA A 183 -19.23 -5.23 -10.02
CA ALA A 183 -18.56 -5.27 -11.31
C ALA A 183 -19.52 -5.02 -12.48
N ARG A 184 -20.75 -5.54 -12.39
CA ARG A 184 -21.82 -5.28 -13.39
C ARG A 184 -22.23 -3.81 -13.38
N PHE A 185 -22.33 -3.20 -12.21
CA PHE A 185 -22.61 -1.77 -12.07
C PHE A 185 -21.47 -0.92 -12.67
N LEU A 186 -20.20 -1.25 -12.38
CA LEU A 186 -19.04 -0.54 -12.93
C LEU A 186 -19.06 -0.52 -14.47
N ARG A 187 -19.40 -1.65 -15.12
CA ARG A 187 -19.51 -1.70 -16.60
C ARG A 187 -20.49 -0.68 -17.19
N ARG A 188 -21.45 -0.21 -16.39
CA ARG A 188 -22.46 0.78 -16.81
C ARG A 188 -22.15 2.21 -16.32
N SER A 189 -21.19 2.37 -15.41
CA SER A 189 -20.89 3.64 -14.73
C SER A 189 -19.49 4.12 -15.11
N ARG A 190 -19.39 4.86 -16.23
CA ARG A 190 -18.10 5.24 -16.84
C ARG A 190 -17.22 6.06 -15.91
N ASN A 191 -17.77 7.06 -15.22
CA ASN A 191 -17.00 7.95 -14.35
C ASN A 191 -16.45 7.20 -13.12
N ILE A 192 -17.26 6.33 -12.50
CA ILE A 192 -16.83 5.50 -11.38
C ILE A 192 -15.78 4.49 -11.84
N THR A 193 -15.98 3.84 -13.00
CA THR A 193 -15.00 2.89 -13.56
C THR A 193 -13.65 3.56 -13.81
N MET A 194 -13.65 4.81 -14.29
CA MET A 194 -12.42 5.55 -14.50
C MET A 194 -11.61 5.76 -13.23
N THR A 195 -12.25 5.95 -12.06
CA THR A 195 -11.50 6.07 -10.80
C THR A 195 -10.72 4.79 -10.49
N PHE A 196 -11.31 3.61 -10.74
CA PHE A 196 -10.64 2.31 -10.54
C PHE A 196 -9.55 2.05 -11.59
N VAL A 197 -9.83 2.33 -12.86
CA VAL A 197 -8.86 2.10 -13.95
C VAL A 197 -7.61 2.96 -13.76
N LEU A 198 -7.79 4.23 -13.41
CA LEU A 198 -6.68 5.14 -13.14
C LEU A 198 -5.88 4.72 -11.91
N ASP A 199 -6.54 4.17 -10.88
CA ASP A 199 -5.89 3.62 -9.70
C ASP A 199 -5.04 2.39 -10.04
N ILE A 200 -5.61 1.45 -10.79
CA ILE A 200 -4.90 0.25 -11.24
C ILE A 200 -3.66 0.63 -12.05
N ILE A 201 -3.78 1.58 -12.98
CA ILE A 201 -2.65 2.06 -13.79
C ILE A 201 -1.56 2.66 -12.89
N ALA A 202 -1.93 3.56 -11.99
CA ALA A 202 -0.99 4.20 -11.09
C ALA A 202 -0.29 3.17 -10.19
N MET A 203 -1.03 2.24 -9.60
CA MET A 203 -0.48 1.21 -8.70
C MET A 203 0.34 0.15 -9.44
N THR A 204 -0.03 -0.21 -10.67
CA THR A 204 0.71 -1.23 -11.45
C THR A 204 2.04 -0.69 -11.97
N PHE A 205 2.06 0.51 -12.50
CA PHE A 205 3.26 1.04 -13.15
C PHE A 205 4.09 1.99 -12.29
N GLY A 206 3.54 2.46 -11.17
CA GLY A 206 4.17 3.48 -10.32
C GLY A 206 4.70 2.98 -8.98
N GLN A 207 4.83 1.66 -8.73
CA GLN A 207 5.29 1.11 -7.44
C GLN A 207 6.75 0.63 -7.50
N PRO A 208 7.76 1.51 -7.22
CA PRO A 208 9.16 1.12 -7.30
C PRO A 208 9.69 0.43 -6.02
N ARG A 209 8.86 0.17 -5.01
CA ARG A 209 9.29 -0.26 -3.67
C ARG A 209 10.09 -1.56 -3.67
N VAL A 210 9.75 -2.50 -4.55
CA VAL A 210 10.46 -3.78 -4.71
C VAL A 210 11.91 -3.60 -5.18
N LEU A 211 12.23 -2.45 -5.79
CA LEU A 211 13.56 -2.10 -6.27
C LEU A 211 14.45 -1.50 -5.16
N PHE A 212 13.87 -0.99 -4.07
CA PHE A 212 14.61 -0.25 -3.05
C PHE A 212 15.79 -1.04 -2.44
N PRO A 213 15.67 -2.35 -2.11
CA PRO A 213 16.80 -3.13 -1.63
C PRO A 213 17.97 -3.14 -2.61
N ALA A 214 17.69 -3.39 -3.89
CA ALA A 214 18.70 -3.41 -4.93
C ALA A 214 19.31 -2.02 -5.21
N ILE A 215 18.49 -0.98 -5.22
CA ILE A 215 18.94 0.41 -5.39
C ILE A 215 19.85 0.82 -4.22
N GLY A 216 19.48 0.47 -2.98
CA GLY A 216 20.29 0.75 -1.80
C GLY A 216 21.62 -0.02 -1.76
N ALA A 217 21.64 -1.23 -2.29
CA ALA A 217 22.86 -2.06 -2.30
C ALA A 217 23.79 -1.73 -3.48
N LEU A 218 23.23 -1.51 -4.69
CA LEU A 218 23.99 -1.58 -5.95
C LEU A 218 24.06 -0.24 -6.72
N VAL A 219 23.16 0.71 -6.46
CA VAL A 219 23.03 1.92 -7.29
C VAL A 219 23.33 3.19 -6.49
N VAL A 220 22.52 3.49 -5.49
CA VAL A 220 22.69 4.67 -4.65
C VAL A 220 23.68 4.38 -3.52
N GLY A 221 23.64 3.16 -2.95
CA GLY A 221 24.41 2.78 -1.78
C GLY A 221 23.65 3.02 -0.47
N GLY A 222 24.32 2.77 0.67
CA GLY A 222 23.75 2.97 2.00
C GLY A 222 22.79 1.87 2.47
N GLY A 223 22.60 0.80 1.70
CA GLY A 223 21.89 -0.41 2.10
C GLY A 223 20.50 -0.17 2.68
N SER A 224 20.22 -0.74 3.85
CA SER A 224 18.92 -0.69 4.54
C SER A 224 18.50 0.73 4.92
N ILE A 225 19.44 1.64 5.20
CA ILE A 225 19.14 3.06 5.51
C ILE A 225 18.48 3.72 4.29
N THR A 226 19.01 3.49 3.11
CA THR A 226 18.43 3.99 1.85
C THR A 226 17.01 3.47 1.63
N VAL A 227 16.76 2.19 1.87
CA VAL A 227 15.42 1.59 1.77
C VAL A 227 14.44 2.28 2.73
N GLY A 228 14.85 2.48 3.98
CA GLY A 228 14.07 3.20 4.98
C GLY A 228 13.77 4.63 4.56
N ALA A 229 14.81 5.37 4.12
CA ALA A 229 14.68 6.76 3.69
C ALA A 229 13.78 6.96 2.48
N LEU A 230 13.90 6.10 1.44
CA LEU A 230 13.06 6.15 0.24
C LEU A 230 11.60 5.82 0.57
N SER A 231 11.36 4.81 1.42
CA SER A 231 10.02 4.46 1.87
C SER A 231 9.37 5.58 2.69
N ALA A 232 10.14 6.18 3.60
CA ALA A 232 9.69 7.32 4.42
C ALA A 232 9.38 8.55 3.55
N ALA A 233 10.21 8.84 2.55
CA ALA A 233 10.03 10.00 1.68
C ALA A 233 8.68 9.98 0.95
N TYR A 234 8.30 8.82 0.37
CA TYR A 234 6.99 8.65 -0.25
C TYR A 234 5.84 8.93 0.73
N ALA A 235 5.94 8.34 1.92
CA ALA A 235 4.90 8.48 2.94
C ALA A 235 4.84 9.90 3.54
N VAL A 236 5.97 10.58 3.68
CA VAL A 236 6.02 12.01 4.09
C VAL A 236 5.32 12.88 3.06
N GLY A 237 5.55 12.66 1.76
CA GLY A 237 4.85 13.38 0.71
C GLY A 237 3.33 13.19 0.76
N ALA A 238 2.86 11.95 0.96
CA ALA A 238 1.46 11.65 1.12
C ALA A 238 0.87 12.32 2.39
N LEU A 239 1.60 12.29 3.50
CA LEU A 239 1.16 12.94 4.75
C LEU A 239 1.05 14.46 4.59
N LEU A 240 2.06 15.11 4.04
CA LEU A 240 2.06 16.55 3.82
C LEU A 240 0.90 16.98 2.93
N SER A 241 0.68 16.30 1.81
CA SER A 241 -0.47 16.60 0.93
C SER A 241 -1.81 16.35 1.62
N GLY A 242 -1.91 15.40 2.53
CA GLY A 242 -3.09 15.16 3.36
C GLY A 242 -3.35 16.30 4.35
N VAL A 243 -2.32 16.74 5.06
CA VAL A 243 -2.42 17.89 6.00
C VAL A 243 -2.84 19.17 5.28
N PHE A 244 -2.30 19.40 4.09
CA PHE A 244 -2.62 20.59 3.26
C PHE A 244 -3.77 20.36 2.28
N SER A 245 -4.61 19.34 2.49
CA SER A 245 -5.72 18.98 1.58
C SER A 245 -6.93 19.93 1.62
N GLY A 246 -7.00 20.86 2.56
CA GLY A 246 -8.13 21.80 2.70
C GLY A 246 -8.58 22.46 1.39
N PRO A 247 -7.69 23.05 0.57
CA PRO A 247 -8.05 23.66 -0.71
C PRO A 247 -8.66 22.69 -1.74
N LEU A 248 -8.38 21.38 -1.64
CA LEU A 248 -8.91 20.37 -2.55
C LEU A 248 -10.43 20.26 -2.52
N GLY A 249 -11.06 20.57 -1.37
CA GLY A 249 -12.51 20.58 -1.24
C GLY A 249 -13.23 21.59 -2.14
N HIS A 250 -12.55 22.61 -2.63
CA HIS A 250 -13.12 23.66 -3.50
C HIS A 250 -12.98 23.36 -4.99
N VAL A 251 -12.31 22.26 -5.36
CA VAL A 251 -12.06 21.91 -6.78
C VAL A 251 -13.30 21.29 -7.39
N ARG A 252 -13.94 22.00 -8.33
CA ARG A 252 -15.14 21.54 -9.05
C ARG A 252 -14.86 20.43 -10.04
N ARG A 253 -13.83 20.59 -10.89
CA ARG A 253 -13.49 19.63 -11.96
C ARG A 253 -12.62 18.51 -11.42
N GLN A 254 -13.22 17.64 -10.62
CA GLN A 254 -12.47 16.59 -9.91
C GLN A 254 -11.87 15.56 -10.85
N GLY A 255 -12.51 15.22 -11.97
CA GLY A 255 -11.95 14.28 -12.95
C GLY A 255 -10.68 14.81 -13.64
N GLU A 256 -10.63 16.11 -13.94
CA GLU A 256 -9.41 16.76 -14.46
C GLU A 256 -8.30 16.81 -13.39
N ALA A 257 -8.68 17.10 -12.14
CA ALA A 257 -7.74 17.12 -11.02
C ALA A 257 -7.10 15.74 -10.76
N VAL A 258 -7.88 14.66 -10.85
CA VAL A 258 -7.35 13.28 -10.81
C VAL A 258 -6.35 13.06 -11.93
N GLY A 259 -6.68 13.45 -13.15
CA GLY A 259 -5.80 13.32 -14.30
C GLY A 259 -4.46 14.03 -14.10
N TRP A 260 -4.49 15.28 -13.65
CA TRP A 260 -3.28 16.05 -13.34
C TRP A 260 -2.46 15.43 -12.20
N ALA A 261 -3.11 15.03 -11.10
CA ALA A 261 -2.43 14.41 -9.98
C ALA A 261 -1.70 13.11 -10.40
N ILE A 262 -2.36 12.24 -11.17
CA ILE A 262 -1.72 11.01 -11.67
C ILE A 262 -0.64 11.30 -12.72
N THR A 263 -0.78 12.35 -13.53
CA THR A 263 0.27 12.77 -14.45
C THR A 263 1.52 13.26 -13.70
N VAL A 264 1.34 14.06 -12.64
CA VAL A 264 2.45 14.48 -11.76
C VAL A 264 3.07 13.26 -11.07
N TYR A 265 2.26 12.33 -10.59
CA TYR A 265 2.73 11.06 -10.04
C TYR A 265 3.62 10.28 -11.02
N GLY A 266 3.13 10.06 -12.26
CA GLY A 266 3.91 9.39 -13.30
C GLY A 266 5.21 10.13 -13.65
N GLY A 267 5.17 11.46 -13.71
CA GLY A 267 6.35 12.31 -13.92
C GLY A 267 7.38 12.18 -12.78
N ALA A 268 6.92 12.13 -11.55
CA ALA A 268 7.77 11.95 -10.39
C ALA A 268 8.42 10.55 -10.35
N ILE A 269 7.66 9.50 -10.72
CA ILE A 269 8.19 8.13 -10.86
C ILE A 269 9.21 8.06 -12.00
N ALA A 270 8.95 8.69 -13.15
CA ALA A 270 9.93 8.76 -14.23
C ALA A 270 11.20 9.53 -13.80
N ALA A 271 11.04 10.65 -13.09
CA ALA A 271 12.17 11.42 -12.54
C ALA A 271 13.01 10.59 -11.57
N PHE A 272 12.36 9.81 -10.68
CA PHE A 272 13.04 8.83 -9.84
C PHE A 272 13.89 7.86 -10.69
N GLY A 273 13.34 7.31 -11.77
CA GLY A 273 14.06 6.45 -12.71
C GLY A 273 15.26 7.15 -13.36
N VAL A 274 15.13 8.42 -13.75
CA VAL A 274 16.25 9.23 -14.29
C VAL A 274 17.36 9.37 -13.27
N VAL A 275 17.03 9.67 -12.00
CA VAL A 275 18.04 9.82 -10.94
C VAL A 275 18.75 8.48 -10.70
N VAL A 276 18.01 7.35 -10.70
CA VAL A 276 18.59 6.00 -10.57
C VAL A 276 19.53 5.69 -11.74
N ALA A 277 19.15 6.07 -12.98
CA ALA A 277 20.00 5.92 -14.16
C ALA A 277 21.29 6.75 -14.04
N ALA A 278 21.15 8.03 -13.66
CA ALA A 278 22.29 8.94 -13.48
C ALA A 278 23.22 8.45 -12.37
N ALA A 279 22.69 8.01 -11.23
CA ALA A 279 23.48 7.46 -10.14
C ALA A 279 24.24 6.19 -10.57
N HIS A 280 23.61 5.34 -11.40
CA HIS A 280 24.29 4.14 -11.93
C HIS A 280 25.40 4.46 -12.92
N LEU A 281 25.21 5.48 -13.76
CA LEU A 281 26.19 5.87 -14.79
C LEU A 281 27.34 6.73 -14.25
N LEU A 282 27.05 7.62 -13.30
CA LEU A 282 27.99 8.59 -12.76
C LEU A 282 28.61 8.13 -11.44
N GLY A 283 27.93 7.24 -10.73
CA GLY A 283 28.39 6.67 -9.47
C GLY A 283 29.48 5.62 -9.71
N GLY A 284 30.53 5.66 -8.86
CA GLY A 284 31.45 4.55 -8.73
C GLY A 284 30.74 3.31 -8.16
N ARG A 285 31.51 2.26 -7.77
CA ARG A 285 30.93 1.10 -7.08
C ARG A 285 30.18 1.56 -5.82
N ALA A 286 28.86 1.40 -5.80
CA ALA A 286 28.03 1.67 -4.63
C ALA A 286 28.50 0.81 -3.45
N SER A 287 28.60 1.41 -2.27
CA SER A 287 28.91 0.71 -1.02
C SER A 287 27.61 0.48 -0.24
N GLU A 288 27.48 -0.69 0.36
CA GLU A 288 26.38 -0.98 1.29
C GLU A 288 26.46 -0.12 2.56
N THR A 289 27.65 0.43 2.88
CA THR A 289 27.83 1.34 4.00
C THR A 289 27.39 2.77 3.65
N PHE A 290 26.72 3.43 4.59
CA PHE A 290 26.30 4.81 4.42
C PHE A 290 27.52 5.74 4.36
N SER A 291 27.60 6.55 3.33
CA SER A 291 28.60 7.58 3.17
C SER A 291 27.97 8.90 2.72
N THR A 292 28.59 10.03 3.03
CA THR A 292 28.08 11.36 2.62
C THR A 292 28.02 11.53 1.09
N GLY A 293 28.82 10.77 0.33
CA GLY A 293 28.82 10.82 -1.14
C GLY A 293 27.54 10.38 -1.80
N ILE A 294 26.69 9.60 -1.10
CA ILE A 294 25.38 9.15 -1.63
C ILE A 294 24.27 10.19 -1.44
N LEU A 295 24.48 11.19 -0.58
CA LEU A 295 23.44 12.16 -0.18
C LEU A 295 22.78 12.88 -1.37
N PRO A 296 23.47 13.35 -2.41
CA PRO A 296 22.81 14.03 -3.52
C PRO A 296 21.84 13.12 -4.28
N ALA A 297 22.26 11.90 -4.61
CA ALA A 297 21.41 10.93 -5.30
C ALA A 297 20.23 10.48 -4.42
N LEU A 298 20.48 10.21 -3.15
CA LEU A 298 19.45 9.85 -2.18
C LEU A 298 18.44 10.97 -2.00
N ALA A 299 18.87 12.22 -1.87
CA ALA A 299 17.99 13.37 -1.71
C ALA A 299 17.11 13.60 -2.93
N LEU A 300 17.65 13.47 -4.15
CA LEU A 300 16.87 13.58 -5.39
C LEU A 300 15.86 12.44 -5.54
N CYS A 301 16.26 11.20 -5.23
CA CYS A 301 15.35 10.06 -5.20
C CYS A 301 14.23 10.27 -4.16
N ALA A 302 14.59 10.73 -2.95
CA ALA A 302 13.63 10.99 -1.88
C ALA A 302 12.66 12.13 -2.25
N LEU A 303 13.15 13.21 -2.88
CA LEU A 303 12.29 14.30 -3.36
C LEU A 303 11.31 13.82 -4.42
N ALA A 304 11.77 13.06 -5.42
CA ALA A 304 10.91 12.50 -6.45
C ALA A 304 9.84 11.60 -5.84
N LEU A 305 10.18 10.73 -4.88
CA LEU A 305 9.22 9.87 -4.19
C LEU A 305 8.27 10.65 -3.27
N ALA A 306 8.72 11.73 -2.63
CA ALA A 306 7.84 12.59 -1.84
C ALA A 306 6.80 13.30 -2.74
N VAL A 307 7.21 13.80 -3.89
CA VAL A 307 6.28 14.36 -4.90
C VAL A 307 5.30 13.28 -5.38
N ALA A 308 5.79 12.07 -5.66
CA ALA A 308 4.94 10.95 -6.07
C ALA A 308 3.90 10.62 -4.99
N GLY A 309 4.32 10.46 -3.73
CA GLY A 309 3.40 10.17 -2.62
C GLY A 309 2.36 11.27 -2.40
N GLY A 310 2.77 12.53 -2.52
CA GLY A 310 1.85 13.67 -2.45
C GLY A 310 0.81 13.66 -3.57
N ALA A 311 1.24 13.45 -4.79
CA ALA A 311 0.37 13.40 -5.97
C ALA A 311 -0.60 12.21 -5.93
N ASP A 312 -0.14 11.03 -5.50
CA ASP A 312 -1.00 9.86 -5.31
C ASP A 312 -2.09 10.10 -4.26
N ASN A 313 -1.72 10.70 -3.11
CA ASN A 313 -2.70 11.03 -2.08
C ASN A 313 -3.75 12.04 -2.57
N VAL A 314 -3.34 13.09 -3.30
CA VAL A 314 -4.29 14.06 -3.90
C VAL A 314 -5.24 13.35 -4.86
N SER A 315 -4.72 12.47 -5.73
CA SER A 315 -5.54 11.66 -6.64
C SER A 315 -6.52 10.77 -5.87
N SER A 316 -6.05 10.11 -4.80
CA SER A 316 -6.85 9.22 -3.95
C SER A 316 -8.03 9.95 -3.29
N VAL A 317 -7.80 11.17 -2.77
CA VAL A 317 -8.86 12.02 -2.18
C VAL A 317 -9.96 12.29 -3.21
N PHE A 318 -9.61 12.73 -4.42
CA PHE A 318 -10.61 13.01 -5.46
C PHE A 318 -11.32 11.74 -5.94
N ARG A 319 -10.60 10.65 -6.17
CA ARG A 319 -11.20 9.36 -6.57
C ARG A 319 -12.17 8.85 -5.51
N GLY A 320 -11.80 8.95 -4.24
CA GLY A 320 -12.67 8.59 -3.13
C GLY A 320 -13.93 9.46 -3.07
N THR A 321 -13.80 10.77 -3.29
CA THR A 321 -14.93 11.70 -3.33
C THR A 321 -15.88 11.39 -4.48
N ILE A 322 -15.36 11.18 -5.70
CA ILE A 322 -16.16 10.80 -6.87
C ILE A 322 -16.91 9.48 -6.60
N LEU A 323 -16.23 8.47 -6.06
CA LEU A 323 -16.83 7.18 -5.75
C LEU A 323 -17.99 7.33 -4.75
N GLN A 324 -17.81 8.11 -3.70
CA GLN A 324 -18.83 8.29 -2.66
C GLN A 324 -20.01 9.15 -3.14
N ALA A 325 -19.74 10.21 -3.92
CA ALA A 325 -20.76 11.14 -4.39
C ALA A 325 -21.60 10.59 -5.55
N ALA A 326 -20.96 9.88 -6.51
CA ALA A 326 -21.64 9.39 -7.70
C ALA A 326 -22.26 7.99 -7.54
N ALA A 327 -21.89 7.22 -6.51
CA ALA A 327 -22.43 5.89 -6.27
C ALA A 327 -23.78 5.96 -5.53
N PRO A 328 -24.83 5.25 -6.01
CA PRO A 328 -26.06 5.06 -5.27
C PRO A 328 -25.82 4.40 -3.90
N ASP A 329 -26.58 4.76 -2.87
CA ASP A 329 -26.39 4.28 -1.49
C ASP A 329 -26.33 2.74 -1.41
N GLY A 330 -27.23 2.04 -2.11
CA GLY A 330 -27.28 0.57 -2.11
C GLY A 330 -26.05 -0.10 -2.81
N MET A 331 -25.25 0.67 -3.54
CA MET A 331 -24.06 0.15 -4.24
C MET A 331 -22.74 0.51 -3.54
N ARG A 332 -22.73 1.49 -2.62
CA ARG A 332 -21.49 1.96 -1.96
C ARG A 332 -20.71 0.83 -1.30
N GLY A 333 -21.38 -0.03 -0.54
CA GLY A 333 -20.69 -1.16 0.13
C GLY A 333 -20.09 -2.17 -0.85
N ARG A 334 -20.77 -2.46 -1.97
CA ARG A 334 -20.28 -3.37 -3.02
C ARG A 334 -19.07 -2.79 -3.74
N LEU A 335 -19.12 -1.50 -4.08
CA LEU A 335 -17.99 -0.78 -4.69
C LEU A 335 -16.81 -0.65 -3.75
N GLN A 336 -17.05 -0.49 -2.44
CA GLN A 336 -15.99 -0.49 -1.43
C GLN A 336 -15.29 -1.84 -1.35
N GLY A 337 -16.02 -2.96 -1.51
CA GLY A 337 -15.41 -4.29 -1.61
C GLY A 337 -14.49 -4.43 -2.81
N ILE A 338 -14.91 -3.93 -3.99
CA ILE A 338 -14.05 -3.90 -5.19
C ILE A 338 -12.82 -2.99 -4.96
N PHE A 339 -13.02 -1.83 -4.32
CA PHE A 339 -11.94 -0.91 -3.99
C PHE A 339 -10.85 -1.58 -3.14
N ILE A 340 -11.24 -2.35 -2.14
CA ILE A 340 -10.28 -3.11 -1.31
C ILE A 340 -9.48 -4.09 -2.17
N VAL A 341 -10.13 -4.81 -3.09
CA VAL A 341 -9.44 -5.74 -4.01
C VAL A 341 -8.44 -5.00 -4.89
N VAL A 342 -8.81 -3.85 -5.43
CA VAL A 342 -7.94 -3.04 -6.31
C VAL A 342 -6.75 -2.47 -5.52
N VAL A 343 -6.99 -1.86 -4.37
CA VAL A 343 -5.93 -1.25 -3.54
C VAL A 343 -4.98 -2.30 -2.96
N THR A 344 -5.49 -3.51 -2.68
CA THR A 344 -4.65 -4.61 -2.19
C THR A 344 -3.90 -5.29 -3.34
N GLY A 345 -4.56 -5.48 -4.48
CA GLY A 345 -4.03 -6.22 -5.63
C GLY A 345 -3.12 -5.39 -6.53
N GLY A 346 -3.47 -4.14 -6.77
CA GLY A 346 -2.74 -3.25 -7.69
C GLY A 346 -1.24 -3.17 -7.40
N PRO A 347 -0.82 -2.86 -6.15
CA PRO A 347 0.60 -2.82 -5.80
C PRO A 347 1.33 -4.15 -6.03
N ARG A 348 0.67 -5.30 -5.83
CA ARG A 348 1.29 -6.62 -6.03
C ARG A 348 1.52 -6.94 -7.51
N VAL A 349 0.60 -6.50 -8.37
CA VAL A 349 0.82 -6.55 -9.82
C VAL A 349 1.96 -5.61 -10.22
N GLY A 350 2.05 -4.45 -9.57
CA GLY A 350 3.16 -3.50 -9.74
C GLY A 350 4.52 -4.07 -9.31
N ASP A 351 4.56 -4.78 -8.18
CA ASP A 351 5.77 -5.47 -7.73
C ASP A 351 6.24 -6.51 -8.76
N LEU A 352 5.29 -7.27 -9.35
CA LEU A 352 5.61 -8.24 -10.42
C LEU A 352 6.11 -7.53 -11.68
N TYR A 353 5.45 -6.46 -12.12
CA TYR A 353 5.89 -5.64 -13.24
C TYR A 353 7.34 -5.17 -13.04
N ALA A 354 7.63 -4.55 -11.90
CA ALA A 354 8.96 -4.05 -11.59
C ALA A 354 9.99 -5.18 -11.50
N GLY A 355 9.64 -6.32 -10.88
CA GLY A 355 10.49 -7.51 -10.78
C GLY A 355 10.84 -8.15 -12.11
N LEU A 356 9.96 -8.10 -13.11
CA LEU A 356 10.20 -8.60 -14.47
C LEU A 356 11.04 -7.61 -15.29
N VAL A 357 10.69 -6.33 -15.25
CA VAL A 357 11.33 -5.30 -16.09
C VAL A 357 12.74 -4.97 -15.59
N VAL A 358 13.03 -5.19 -14.30
CA VAL A 358 14.37 -4.95 -13.72
C VAL A 358 15.48 -5.76 -14.39
N ALA A 359 15.16 -6.83 -15.07
CA ALA A 359 16.14 -7.59 -15.87
C ALA A 359 16.83 -6.72 -16.94
N ALA A 360 16.17 -5.66 -17.41
CA ALA A 360 16.76 -4.67 -18.33
C ALA A 360 17.59 -3.58 -17.61
N GLY A 361 17.56 -3.53 -16.27
CA GLY A 361 18.26 -2.56 -15.42
C GLY A 361 17.33 -1.85 -14.44
N PHE A 362 17.89 -1.38 -13.32
CA PHE A 362 17.14 -0.80 -12.19
C PHE A 362 16.37 0.49 -12.50
N ALA A 363 16.82 1.23 -13.51
CA ALA A 363 16.18 2.48 -13.94
C ALA A 363 14.94 2.25 -14.82
N TRP A 364 14.87 1.14 -15.55
CA TRP A 364 13.83 0.91 -16.55
C TRP A 364 12.43 0.76 -15.98
N PRO A 365 12.17 0.02 -14.89
CA PRO A 365 10.83 -0.09 -14.36
C PRO A 365 10.21 1.27 -14.03
N PRO A 366 10.83 2.18 -13.26
CA PRO A 366 10.23 3.48 -12.97
C PRO A 366 10.19 4.41 -14.19
N LEU A 367 11.16 4.36 -15.11
CA LEU A 367 11.13 5.16 -16.33
C LEU A 367 9.97 4.77 -17.25
N ILE A 368 9.89 3.49 -17.61
CA ILE A 368 8.81 2.97 -18.46
C ILE A 368 7.47 3.15 -17.77
N GLY A 369 7.39 2.81 -16.48
CA GLY A 369 6.17 2.92 -15.69
C GLY A 369 5.64 4.36 -15.61
N GLY A 370 6.50 5.33 -15.32
CA GLY A 370 6.12 6.74 -15.29
C GLY A 370 5.63 7.27 -16.64
N VAL A 371 6.31 6.92 -17.73
CA VAL A 371 5.89 7.29 -19.11
C VAL A 371 4.57 6.61 -19.48
N LEU A 372 4.40 5.33 -19.14
CA LEU A 372 3.15 4.61 -19.40
C LEU A 372 1.97 5.23 -18.63
N ILE A 373 2.17 5.60 -17.36
CA ILE A 373 1.14 6.28 -16.56
C ILE A 373 0.71 7.55 -17.28
N ILE A 374 1.64 8.42 -17.66
CA ILE A 374 1.33 9.69 -18.34
C ILE A 374 0.59 9.44 -19.66
N ALA A 375 1.09 8.52 -20.49
CA ALA A 375 0.50 8.21 -21.78
C ALA A 375 -0.92 7.61 -21.65
N LEU A 376 -1.11 6.65 -20.74
CA LEU A 376 -2.40 6.01 -20.53
C LEU A 376 -3.42 6.96 -19.91
N VAL A 377 -3.03 7.80 -18.96
CA VAL A 377 -3.91 8.82 -18.38
C VAL A 377 -4.33 9.83 -19.44
N ALA A 378 -3.37 10.35 -20.24
CA ALA A 378 -3.69 11.29 -21.32
C ALA A 378 -4.63 10.66 -22.36
N LEU A 379 -4.42 9.40 -22.72
CA LEU A 379 -5.30 8.65 -23.63
C LEU A 379 -6.70 8.49 -23.04
N LEU A 380 -6.81 8.04 -21.79
CA LEU A 380 -8.10 7.78 -21.14
C LEU A 380 -8.92 9.08 -20.94
N LEU A 381 -8.27 10.18 -20.56
CA LEU A 381 -8.94 11.48 -20.44
C LEU A 381 -9.44 12.03 -21.79
N ARG A 382 -8.81 11.61 -22.91
CA ARG A 382 -9.30 11.92 -24.26
C ARG A 382 -10.46 11.02 -24.67
N LEU A 383 -10.39 9.74 -24.34
CA LEU A 383 -11.42 8.73 -24.69
C LEU A 383 -12.69 8.84 -23.85
N VAL A 384 -12.56 9.35 -22.61
CA VAL A 384 -13.69 9.49 -21.67
C VAL A 384 -13.86 10.96 -21.26
N PRO A 385 -14.38 11.83 -22.14
CA PRO A 385 -14.57 13.24 -21.85
C PRO A 385 -15.55 13.51 -20.71
N SER A 386 -16.49 12.58 -20.42
CA SER A 386 -17.42 12.66 -19.28
C SER A 386 -16.66 12.71 -17.96
N PHE A 387 -15.66 11.85 -17.80
CA PHE A 387 -14.82 11.83 -16.59
C PHE A 387 -13.98 13.11 -16.47
N ARG A 388 -13.34 13.56 -17.55
CA ARG A 388 -12.57 14.81 -17.54
C ARG A 388 -13.40 16.01 -17.11
N ARG A 389 -14.69 16.05 -17.53
CA ARG A 389 -15.64 17.13 -17.23
C ARG A 389 -16.45 16.90 -15.95
N TYR A 390 -16.12 15.85 -15.18
CA TYR A 390 -16.85 15.53 -13.95
C TYR A 390 -16.88 16.72 -13.02
N ASP A 391 -18.10 17.19 -12.70
CA ASP A 391 -18.37 18.33 -11.81
C ASP A 391 -18.85 17.84 -10.45
N ALA A 392 -18.16 18.23 -9.39
CA ALA A 392 -18.49 17.87 -8.02
C ALA A 392 -19.86 18.37 -7.58
N LEU A 393 -20.38 19.46 -8.16
CA LEU A 393 -21.70 20.01 -7.84
C LEU A 393 -22.85 19.22 -8.50
N HIS A 394 -22.57 18.46 -9.54
CA HIS A 394 -23.55 17.65 -10.26
C HIS A 394 -22.98 16.23 -10.43
N PRO A 395 -22.87 15.45 -9.34
CA PRO A 395 -22.26 14.14 -9.36
C PRO A 395 -23.05 13.20 -10.28
N ASN A 396 -22.37 12.58 -11.26
CA ASN A 396 -22.93 11.67 -12.23
C ASN A 396 -22.06 10.43 -12.35
N ALA A 397 -22.68 9.25 -12.33
CA ALA A 397 -22.00 7.96 -12.49
C ALA A 397 -21.52 7.70 -13.94
N ASN A 398 -22.08 8.40 -14.93
CA ASN A 398 -21.86 8.22 -16.38
C ASN A 398 -21.19 9.43 -17.02
#